data_de84af17be51b56f3e531164a730f0bb
#
_entry.id   de84af17be51b56f3e531164a730f0bb
#
_cell.length_a   1.000
_cell.length_b   1.000
_cell.length_c   1.000
_cell.angle_alpha   90.00
_cell.angle_beta   90.00
_cell.angle_gamma   90.00
#
_symmetry.space_group_name_H-M   'P 1'
#
loop_
_entity.id
_entity.type
_entity.pdbx_description
1 polymer ?
#
loop_
_entity_poly.entity_id
_entity_poly.type
_entity_poly.pdbx_seq_one_letter_code
_entity_poly.pdbx_strand_id
1 'polypeptide(L)'
;TGNKIPFINENLNMKKGLKILSRKKLGFLLIQDRQKRTKGIITDGQIRRFNEKKENLFNFSAKEIMTKNPISIDKDSLAVKALSLMNEKKITSLCVHSKKNKLKTIGILHIHTLLKSSLN
;
A
#
# COMPACT_ATOMS: atom_id res chain seq x y z
N THR A 1 -15.36 -7.05 2.93
CA THR A 1 -14.86 -6.21 3.87
C THR A 1 -14.63 -6.88 5.19
N GLY A 2 -14.41 -6.19 6.26
CA GLY A 2 -13.91 -6.79 7.46
C GLY A 2 -12.41 -6.96 7.46
N ASN A 3 -11.76 -6.84 6.31
CA ASN A 3 -10.32 -6.88 6.23
C ASN A 3 -9.78 -5.53 6.67
N LYS A 4 -9.01 -5.57 7.73
CA LYS A 4 -8.36 -4.35 8.21
C LYS A 4 -7.17 -4.04 7.31
N ILE A 5 -7.02 -2.76 6.99
CA ILE A 5 -5.85 -2.29 6.26
C ILE A 5 -4.63 -2.48 7.16
N PRO A 6 -3.55 -3.10 6.66
CA PRO A 6 -2.37 -3.38 7.47
C PRO A 6 -1.50 -2.14 7.64
N PHE A 7 -1.94 -1.21 8.49
CA PHE A 7 -1.16 -0.02 8.81
C PHE A 7 -0.06 -0.33 9.82
N ILE A 8 1.11 0.26 9.59
CA ILE A 8 2.18 0.29 10.58
C ILE A 8 2.70 1.71 10.72
N ASN A 9 3.32 2.00 11.86
CA ASN A 9 3.91 3.32 12.10
C ASN A 9 5.19 3.47 11.29
N GLU A 10 5.44 4.69 10.82
CA GLU A 10 6.60 5.00 9.98
C GLU A 10 7.94 4.73 10.67
N ASN A 11 7.96 4.72 11.99
CA ASN A 11 9.18 4.47 12.77
C ASN A 11 9.38 3.01 13.16
N LEU A 12 8.46 2.14 12.77
CA LEU A 12 8.57 0.72 13.09
C LEU A 12 9.77 0.11 12.36
N ASN A 13 10.57 -0.68 13.08
CA ASN A 13 11.68 -1.39 12.46
C ASN A 13 11.17 -2.48 11.53
N MET A 14 11.85 -2.69 10.41
CA MET A 14 11.42 -3.64 9.40
C MET A 14 11.47 -5.10 9.84
N LYS A 15 12.19 -5.43 10.90
CA LYS A 15 12.12 -6.78 11.46
C LYS A 15 10.69 -7.11 11.89
N LYS A 16 10.04 -6.17 12.59
CA LYS A 16 8.63 -6.32 12.97
C LYS A 16 7.72 -6.12 11.77
N GLY A 17 8.06 -5.18 10.89
CA GLY A 17 7.28 -4.93 9.68
C GLY A 17 7.13 -6.16 8.81
N LEU A 18 8.23 -6.90 8.60
CA LEU A 18 8.19 -8.12 7.80
C LEU A 18 7.33 -9.21 8.43
N LYS A 19 7.34 -9.30 9.75
CA LYS A 19 6.48 -10.27 10.45
C LYS A 19 5.01 -9.94 10.21
N ILE A 20 4.66 -8.66 10.26
CA ILE A 20 3.28 -8.23 10.02
C ILE A 20 2.89 -8.49 8.57
N LEU A 21 3.77 -8.15 7.63
CA LEU A 21 3.53 -8.37 6.21
C LEU A 21 3.26 -9.85 5.93
N SER A 22 4.10 -10.73 6.47
CA SER A 22 3.96 -12.17 6.30
C SER A 22 2.67 -12.70 6.94
N ARG A 23 2.35 -12.24 8.14
CA ARG A 23 1.17 -12.71 8.87
C ARG A 23 -0.14 -12.28 8.22
N LYS A 24 -0.20 -11.06 7.72
CA LYS A 24 -1.42 -10.52 7.11
C LYS A 24 -1.70 -11.10 5.72
N LYS A 25 -0.66 -11.55 5.02
CA LYS A 25 -0.78 -12.19 3.69
C LYS A 25 -1.52 -11.34 2.65
N LEU A 26 -1.44 -10.02 2.78
CA LEU A 26 -2.09 -9.10 1.86
C LEU A 26 -1.14 -8.56 0.79
N GLY A 27 0.16 -8.85 0.93
CA GLY A 27 1.16 -8.44 -0.04
C GLY A 27 1.61 -6.99 0.05
N PHE A 28 1.13 -6.26 1.04
CA PHE A 28 1.51 -4.87 1.24
C PHE A 28 1.31 -4.43 2.68
N LEU A 29 1.98 -3.33 3.04
CA LEU A 29 1.78 -2.60 4.29
C LEU A 29 1.59 -1.13 3.94
N LEU A 30 0.70 -0.46 4.64
CA LEU A 30 0.58 0.99 4.55
C LEU A 30 1.26 1.63 5.75
N ILE A 31 2.00 2.68 5.48
CA ILE A 31 2.80 3.36 6.50
C ILE A 31 2.11 4.66 6.87
N GLN A 32 1.87 4.86 8.16
CA GLN A 32 1.21 6.07 8.65
C GLN A 32 2.05 6.74 9.74
N ASP A 33 1.81 8.04 9.92
CA ASP A 33 2.43 8.79 11.00
C ASP A 33 1.57 8.73 12.27
N ARG A 34 1.96 9.47 13.30
CA ARG A 34 1.22 9.52 14.57
C ARG A 34 -0.19 10.08 14.42
N GLN A 35 -0.39 10.96 13.45
CA GLN A 35 -1.70 11.55 13.18
C GLN A 35 -2.54 10.66 12.27
N LYS A 36 -2.08 9.43 12.01
CA LYS A 36 -2.75 8.45 11.15
C LYS A 36 -2.89 8.90 9.70
N ARG A 37 -1.96 9.76 9.24
CA ARG A 37 -1.91 10.14 7.83
C ARG A 37 -1.08 9.13 7.08
N THR A 38 -1.54 8.73 5.90
CA THR A 38 -0.84 7.78 5.04
C THR A 38 0.41 8.45 4.47
N LYS A 39 1.57 7.85 4.73
CA LYS A 39 2.86 8.38 4.32
C LYS A 39 3.50 7.58 3.21
N GLY A 40 3.23 6.29 3.15
CA GLY A 40 3.87 5.43 2.17
C GLY A 40 3.27 4.05 2.11
N ILE A 41 3.84 3.25 1.21
CA ILE A 41 3.43 1.85 1.02
C ILE A 41 4.68 0.99 0.87
N ILE A 42 4.62 -0.22 1.41
CA ILE A 42 5.65 -1.23 1.22
C ILE A 42 4.98 -2.47 0.65
N THR A 43 5.49 -2.97 -0.47
CA THR A 43 4.92 -4.15 -1.13
C THR A 43 5.91 -5.31 -1.10
N ASP A 44 5.39 -6.53 -1.29
CA ASP A 44 6.23 -7.74 -1.42
C ASP A 44 7.29 -7.57 -2.50
N GLY A 45 6.93 -6.91 -3.61
CA GLY A 45 7.85 -6.67 -4.71
C GLY A 45 9.05 -5.81 -4.30
N GLN A 46 8.80 -4.78 -3.47
CA GLN A 46 9.87 -3.94 -2.95
C GLN A 46 10.80 -4.72 -2.05
N ILE A 47 10.24 -5.57 -1.18
CA ILE A 47 11.03 -6.41 -0.28
C ILE A 47 11.92 -7.34 -1.09
N ARG A 48 11.37 -7.98 -2.12
CA ARG A 48 12.13 -8.87 -2.97
C ARG A 48 13.28 -8.15 -3.66
N ARG A 49 13.03 -6.96 -4.22
CA ARG A 49 14.08 -6.16 -4.86
C ARG A 49 15.17 -5.74 -3.88
N PHE A 50 14.77 -5.42 -2.65
CA PHE A 50 15.70 -5.05 -1.59
C PHE A 50 16.62 -6.22 -1.24
N ASN A 51 16.04 -7.43 -1.15
CA ASN A 51 16.80 -8.65 -0.87
C ASN A 51 17.78 -8.98 -1.99
N GLU A 52 17.41 -8.69 -3.23
CA GLU A 52 18.30 -8.90 -4.38
C GLU A 52 19.55 -8.04 -4.29
N LYS A 53 19.46 -6.88 -3.66
CA LYS A 53 20.59 -5.99 -3.42
C LYS A 53 21.44 -6.43 -2.23
N LYS A 54 21.04 -7.51 -1.56
CA LYS A 54 21.74 -8.08 -0.40
C LYS A 54 21.87 -7.12 0.78
N GLU A 55 20.96 -6.17 0.88
CA GLU A 55 20.90 -5.26 2.03
C GLU A 55 20.07 -5.90 3.13
N ASN A 56 20.42 -5.61 4.38
CA ASN A 56 19.69 -6.14 5.53
C ASN A 56 18.55 -5.22 5.93
N LEU A 57 17.33 -5.65 5.65
CA LEU A 57 16.12 -4.88 5.97
C LEU A 57 15.98 -4.56 7.46
N PHE A 58 16.54 -5.40 8.32
CA PHE A 58 16.42 -5.20 9.77
C PHE A 58 17.17 -3.96 10.26
N ASN A 59 18.01 -3.37 9.42
CA ASN A 59 18.73 -2.14 9.75
C ASN A 59 17.89 -0.89 9.46
N PHE A 60 16.67 -1.04 8.95
CA PHE A 60 15.87 0.08 8.48
C PHE A 60 14.51 0.16 9.16
N SER A 61 14.00 1.37 9.27
CA SER A 61 12.62 1.62 9.68
C SER A 61 11.71 1.63 8.45
N ALA A 62 10.41 1.53 8.68
CA ALA A 62 9.42 1.53 7.60
C ALA A 62 9.55 2.77 6.70
N LYS A 63 9.73 3.95 7.28
CA LYS A 63 9.84 5.19 6.51
C LYS A 63 11.07 5.23 5.61
N GLU A 64 12.11 4.47 5.94
CA GLU A 64 13.31 4.42 5.12
C GLU A 64 13.17 3.51 3.91
N ILE A 65 12.23 2.55 3.96
CA ILE A 65 12.00 1.55 2.91
C ILE A 65 10.82 1.91 2.02
N MET A 66 9.80 2.55 2.57
CA MET A 66 8.53 2.79 1.88
C MET A 66 8.67 3.61 0.61
N THR A 67 7.75 3.38 -0.33
CA THR A 67 7.51 4.31 -1.42
C THR A 67 6.63 5.41 -0.87
N LYS A 68 7.09 6.65 -0.95
CA LYS A 68 6.37 7.79 -0.41
C LYS A 68 5.19 8.19 -1.28
N ASN A 69 4.18 8.76 -0.65
CA ASN A 69 3.02 9.33 -1.33
C ASN A 69 2.36 8.32 -2.29
N PRO A 70 1.81 7.21 -1.74
CA PRO A 70 1.17 6.22 -2.58
C PRO A 70 0.07 6.86 -3.41
N ILE A 71 -0.06 6.42 -4.64
CA ILE A 71 -1.08 6.94 -5.52
C ILE A 71 -2.44 6.53 -4.99
N SER A 72 -3.36 7.49 -4.91
CA SER A 72 -4.68 7.25 -4.36
C SER A 72 -5.76 7.89 -5.19
N ILE A 73 -6.97 7.37 -5.05
CA ILE A 73 -8.15 7.93 -5.70
C ILE A 73 -9.24 8.12 -4.67
N ASP A 74 -10.19 8.98 -5.01
CA ASP A 74 -11.39 9.21 -4.21
C ASP A 74 -12.25 7.94 -4.22
N LYS A 75 -12.90 7.66 -3.09
CA LYS A 75 -13.76 6.47 -2.96
C LYS A 75 -14.90 6.42 -3.98
N ASP A 76 -15.31 7.57 -4.51
CA ASP A 76 -16.40 7.64 -5.48
C ASP A 76 -15.90 7.58 -6.93
N SER A 77 -14.61 7.36 -7.16
CA SER A 77 -14.05 7.27 -8.50
C SER A 77 -14.54 6.02 -9.22
N LEU A 78 -14.72 6.14 -10.53
CA LEU A 78 -15.15 5.02 -11.36
C LEU A 78 -14.02 3.99 -11.56
N ALA A 79 -14.41 2.72 -11.68
CA ALA A 79 -13.46 1.63 -11.91
C ALA A 79 -12.60 1.86 -13.16
N VAL A 80 -13.19 2.41 -14.22
CA VAL A 80 -12.46 2.72 -15.46
C VAL A 80 -11.33 3.70 -15.19
N LYS A 81 -11.59 4.72 -14.37
CA LYS A 81 -10.57 5.70 -14.01
C LYS A 81 -9.45 5.05 -13.20
N ALA A 82 -9.81 4.16 -12.28
CA ALA A 82 -8.83 3.43 -11.47
C ALA A 82 -7.93 2.56 -12.35
N LEU A 83 -8.52 1.81 -13.28
CA LEU A 83 -7.76 0.97 -14.20
C LEU A 83 -6.84 1.79 -15.10
N SER A 84 -7.34 2.91 -15.61
CA SER A 84 -6.55 3.81 -16.44
C SER A 84 -5.32 4.33 -15.68
N LEU A 85 -5.53 4.74 -14.42
CA LEU A 85 -4.45 5.25 -13.58
C LEU A 85 -3.41 4.18 -13.28
N MET A 86 -3.86 2.96 -12.97
CA MET A 86 -2.96 1.83 -12.75
C MET A 86 -2.11 1.53 -13.97
N ASN A 87 -2.73 1.57 -15.16
CA ASN A 87 -2.04 1.33 -16.40
C ASN A 87 -1.01 2.44 -16.68
N GLU A 88 -1.42 3.69 -16.52
CA GLU A 88 -0.53 4.84 -16.72
C GLU A 88 0.68 4.80 -15.80
N LYS A 89 0.45 4.50 -14.53
CA LYS A 89 1.51 4.49 -13.51
C LYS A 89 2.23 3.15 -13.38
N LYS A 90 1.78 2.13 -14.11
CA LYS A 90 2.36 0.78 -14.09
C LYS A 90 2.35 0.18 -12.69
N ILE A 91 1.23 0.33 -12.01
CA ILE A 91 1.01 -0.21 -10.67
C ILE A 91 -0.21 -1.11 -10.67
N THR A 92 -0.30 -2.01 -9.70
CA THR A 92 -1.38 -3.00 -9.61
C THR A 92 -2.32 -2.76 -8.43
N SER A 93 -2.05 -1.72 -7.65
CA SER A 93 -2.86 -1.37 -6.48
C SER A 93 -2.95 0.14 -6.35
N LEU A 94 -4.08 0.62 -5.87
CA LEU A 94 -4.29 2.02 -5.55
C LEU A 94 -4.84 2.14 -4.14
N CYS A 95 -4.40 3.17 -3.43
CA CYS A 95 -5.05 3.55 -2.19
C CYS A 95 -6.38 4.25 -2.51
N VAL A 96 -7.37 4.03 -1.67
CA VAL A 96 -8.64 4.75 -1.77
C VAL A 96 -8.72 5.67 -0.57
N HIS A 97 -8.82 6.96 -0.81
CA HIS A 97 -8.86 7.93 0.28
C HIS A 97 -10.27 8.41 0.58
N SER A 98 -10.44 8.91 1.80
CA SER A 98 -11.67 9.54 2.23
C SER A 98 -11.92 10.82 1.42
N LYS A 99 -13.17 11.09 1.10
CA LYS A 99 -13.55 12.29 0.36
C LYS A 99 -13.14 13.57 1.10
N LYS A 100 -13.15 13.54 2.42
CA LYS A 100 -12.82 14.68 3.26
C LYS A 100 -11.32 14.85 3.51
N ASN A 101 -10.55 13.78 3.36
CA ASN A 101 -9.13 13.81 3.70
C ASN A 101 -8.34 12.88 2.80
N LYS A 102 -7.59 13.45 1.88
CA LYS A 102 -6.79 12.69 0.93
C LYS A 102 -5.68 11.87 1.57
N LEU A 103 -5.27 12.23 2.78
CA LEU A 103 -4.23 11.52 3.50
C LEU A 103 -4.75 10.37 4.34
N LYS A 104 -6.08 10.20 4.39
CA LYS A 104 -6.69 9.10 5.11
C LYS A 104 -7.11 8.00 4.15
N THR A 105 -6.36 6.91 4.16
CA THR A 105 -6.67 5.75 3.33
C THR A 105 -7.74 4.92 4.00
N ILE A 106 -8.81 4.64 3.28
CA ILE A 106 -9.94 3.86 3.78
C ILE A 106 -10.08 2.51 3.08
N GLY A 107 -9.28 2.27 2.05
CA GLY A 107 -9.31 1.00 1.34
C GLY A 107 -8.17 0.87 0.36
N ILE A 108 -8.07 -0.31 -0.24
CA ILE A 108 -7.10 -0.60 -1.31
C ILE A 108 -7.87 -1.25 -2.45
N LEU A 109 -7.61 -0.79 -3.67
CA LEU A 109 -8.10 -1.42 -4.88
C LEU A 109 -6.98 -2.18 -5.55
N HIS A 110 -7.23 -3.45 -5.82
CA HIS A 110 -6.28 -4.30 -6.53
C HIS A 110 -6.76 -4.50 -7.97
N ILE A 111 -5.82 -4.49 -8.92
CA ILE A 111 -6.18 -4.62 -10.33
C ILE A 111 -7.00 -5.88 -10.62
N HIS A 112 -6.67 -6.99 -9.97
CA HIS A 112 -7.40 -8.25 -10.15
C HIS A 112 -8.86 -8.14 -9.72
N THR A 113 -9.11 -7.44 -8.62
CA THR A 113 -10.47 -7.22 -8.14
C THR A 113 -11.27 -6.37 -9.12
N LEU A 114 -10.64 -5.31 -9.67
CA LEU A 114 -11.29 -4.44 -10.64
C LEU A 114 -11.61 -5.16 -11.95
N LEU A 115 -10.66 -5.96 -12.45
CA LEU A 115 -10.87 -6.72 -13.68
C LEU A 115 -11.98 -7.74 -13.52
N LYS A 116 -12.02 -8.41 -12.36
CA LYS A 116 -13.08 -9.37 -12.06
C LYS A 116 -14.45 -8.70 -12.05
N SER A 117 -14.56 -7.51 -11.44
CA SER A 117 -15.80 -6.74 -11.42
C SER A 117 -16.22 -6.30 -12.80
N SER A 118 -15.27 -5.95 -13.67
CA SER A 118 -15.54 -5.48 -15.02
C SER A 118 -16.08 -6.57 -15.93
N LEU A 119 -15.76 -7.83 -15.62
CA LEU A 119 -16.22 -8.97 -16.43
C LEU A 119 -17.65 -9.40 -16.10
N ASN A 120 -18.19 -8.93 -15.02
CA ASN A 120 -19.55 -9.21 -14.60
C ASN A 120 -20.50 -8.12 -15.09
#